data_977a1b0bd1538c3f6c6246022c9c0c12
#
_entry.id   977a1b0bd1538c3f6c6246022c9c0c12
#
_cell.length_a   1.000
_cell.length_b   1.000
_cell.length_c   1.000
_cell.angle_alpha   90.00
_cell.angle_beta   90.00
_cell.angle_gamma   90.00
#
_symmetry.space_group_name_H-M   'P 1'
#
loop_
_entity.id
_entity.type
_entity.pdbx_description
1 polymer ?
#
loop_
_entity_poly.entity_id
_entity_poly.type
_entity_poly.pdbx_seq_one_letter_code
_entity_poly.pdbx_strand_id
1 'polypeptide(L)'
;MNVPMMFSDPEEPTSKQLEYVKNLFESFEQALWARNWSETTGYPKYIDVDSFVDYYIVQELTKNVDGNLRKSSFITKERGKKMEMYHLWDFDLTLGNCGYFWDGVGNGPENFWIKLDKWFPHLFNDPAFVRKVQNRWNELMPEFSRIPDFIDEQALYLDKAQ
;
A
#
# COMPACT_ATOMS: atom_id res chain seq x y z
N MET A 1 -5.90 17.74 1.51
CA MET A 1 -5.84 16.28 1.28
C MET A 1 -5.68 16.05 -0.22
N ASN A 2 -4.59 15.37 -0.61
CA ASN A 2 -4.23 15.17 -2.03
C ASN A 2 -4.63 13.77 -2.55
N VAL A 3 -4.98 12.86 -1.65
CA VAL A 3 -5.52 11.54 -2.03
C VAL A 3 -7.03 11.57 -1.75
N PRO A 4 -7.89 11.42 -2.79
CA PRO A 4 -9.32 11.34 -2.59
C PRO A 4 -9.67 10.10 -1.75
N MET A 5 -10.52 10.28 -0.76
CA MET A 5 -10.94 9.20 0.14
C MET A 5 -12.43 9.22 0.36
N MET A 6 -12.98 8.05 0.61
CA MET A 6 -14.38 7.86 1.01
C MET A 6 -14.44 6.93 2.22
N PHE A 7 -15.48 7.08 3.02
CA PHE A 7 -15.75 6.13 4.08
C PHE A 7 -16.34 4.85 3.48
N SER A 8 -15.86 3.71 3.96
CA SER A 8 -16.42 2.41 3.68
C SER A 8 -17.19 1.88 4.89
N ASP A 9 -16.65 2.12 6.09
CA ASP A 9 -17.29 1.80 7.36
C ASP A 9 -16.94 2.89 8.38
N PRO A 10 -17.92 3.58 8.94
CA PRO A 10 -19.35 3.54 8.58
C PRO A 10 -19.62 4.18 7.21
N GLU A 11 -20.59 3.63 6.45
CA GLU A 11 -21.01 4.20 5.15
C GLU A 11 -21.53 5.64 5.30
N GLU A 12 -22.21 5.92 6.41
CA GLU A 12 -22.74 7.25 6.75
C GLU A 12 -22.03 7.79 8.02
N PRO A 13 -20.85 8.41 7.86
CA PRO A 13 -20.15 8.99 9.00
C PRO A 13 -20.86 10.24 9.51
N THR A 14 -20.87 10.41 10.82
CA THR A 14 -21.31 11.67 11.43
C THR A 14 -20.38 12.82 11.04
N SER A 15 -20.89 14.05 11.11
CA SER A 15 -20.07 15.25 10.83
C SER A 15 -18.79 15.30 11.69
N LYS A 16 -18.84 14.84 12.94
CA LYS A 16 -17.68 14.78 13.83
C LYS A 16 -16.64 13.75 13.38
N GLN A 17 -17.10 12.59 12.90
CA GLN A 17 -16.20 11.57 12.36
C GLN A 17 -15.52 12.06 11.08
N LEU A 18 -16.31 12.69 10.19
CA LEU A 18 -15.77 13.27 8.94
C LEU A 18 -14.73 14.34 9.22
N GLU A 19 -15.02 15.27 10.12
CA GLU A 19 -14.07 16.32 10.52
C GLU A 19 -12.79 15.74 11.15
N TYR A 20 -12.97 14.78 12.07
CA TYR A 20 -11.82 14.10 12.69
C TYR A 20 -10.92 13.41 11.68
N VAL A 21 -11.48 12.63 10.76
CA VAL A 21 -10.70 11.91 9.75
C VAL A 21 -10.04 12.89 8.78
N LYS A 22 -10.75 13.90 8.34
CA LYS A 22 -10.18 14.96 7.48
C LYS A 22 -8.97 15.62 8.15
N ASN A 23 -9.10 16.06 9.38
CA ASN A 23 -8.02 16.73 10.12
C ASN A 23 -6.83 15.77 10.34
N LEU A 24 -7.10 14.48 10.58
CA LEU A 24 -6.06 13.46 10.74
C LEU A 24 -5.24 13.30 9.46
N PHE A 25 -5.89 13.14 8.31
CA PHE A 25 -5.21 13.00 7.03
C PHE A 25 -4.46 14.27 6.63
N GLU A 26 -5.06 15.44 6.81
CA GLU A 26 -4.39 16.70 6.54
C GLU A 26 -3.13 16.88 7.39
N SER A 27 -3.18 16.52 8.67
CA SER A 27 -2.02 16.57 9.57
C SER A 27 -0.93 15.59 9.18
N PHE A 28 -1.32 14.38 8.80
CA PHE A 28 -0.40 13.36 8.29
C PHE A 28 0.31 13.83 7.01
N GLU A 29 -0.46 14.28 6.02
CA GLU A 29 0.08 14.75 4.76
C GLU A 29 1.00 15.97 4.94
N GLN A 30 0.60 16.93 5.77
CA GLN A 30 1.45 18.08 6.08
C GLN A 30 2.80 17.66 6.69
N ALA A 31 2.79 16.73 7.64
CA ALA A 31 4.01 16.22 8.24
C ALA A 31 4.89 15.46 7.23
N LEU A 32 4.26 14.66 6.36
CA LEU A 32 4.94 13.88 5.33
C LEU A 32 5.61 14.80 4.29
N TRP A 33 4.90 15.79 3.77
CA TRP A 33 5.46 16.73 2.78
C TRP A 33 6.47 17.70 3.35
N ALA A 34 6.33 18.05 4.64
CA ALA A 34 7.34 18.82 5.35
C ALA A 34 8.62 18.00 5.66
N ARG A 35 8.66 16.70 5.27
CA ARG A 35 9.75 15.78 5.60
C ARG A 35 10.02 15.72 7.11
N ASN A 36 8.97 15.81 7.89
CA ASN A 36 9.08 15.65 9.34
C ASN A 36 8.98 14.15 9.69
N TRP A 37 10.11 13.55 10.02
CA TRP A 37 10.26 12.13 10.30
C TRP A 37 10.32 11.80 11.80
N SER A 38 10.02 12.78 12.65
CA SER A 38 9.98 12.58 14.10
C SER A 38 8.84 11.65 14.50
N GLU A 39 9.11 10.68 15.36
CA GLU A 39 8.12 9.75 15.90
C GLU A 39 6.98 10.46 16.68
N THR A 40 7.26 11.66 17.23
CA THR A 40 6.31 12.38 18.08
C THR A 40 5.57 13.51 17.37
N THR A 41 6.15 14.10 16.34
CA THR A 41 5.59 15.27 15.64
C THR A 41 5.49 15.09 14.13
N GLY A 42 6.19 14.08 13.57
CA GLY A 42 6.23 13.80 12.16
C GLY A 42 5.15 12.80 11.70
N TYR A 43 5.27 12.37 10.44
CA TYR A 43 4.32 11.44 9.84
C TYR A 43 4.20 10.08 10.59
N PRO A 44 5.29 9.54 11.23
CA PRO A 44 5.19 8.27 11.96
C PRO A 44 4.27 8.33 13.18
N LYS A 45 3.92 9.52 13.65
CA LYS A 45 2.90 9.72 14.68
C LYS A 45 1.51 9.25 14.24
N TYR A 46 1.21 9.36 12.95
CA TYR A 46 -0.13 9.21 12.39
C TYR A 46 -0.39 7.82 11.81
N ILE A 47 0.66 7.16 11.31
CA ILE A 47 0.56 5.88 10.62
C ILE A 47 1.34 4.78 11.35
N ASP A 48 0.87 3.56 11.25
CA ASP A 48 1.68 2.37 11.50
C ASP A 48 2.60 2.16 10.30
N VAL A 49 3.87 2.54 10.47
CA VAL A 49 4.85 2.54 9.38
C VAL A 49 5.09 1.13 8.84
N ASP A 50 5.03 0.11 9.70
CA ASP A 50 5.29 -1.27 9.28
C ASP A 50 4.14 -1.80 8.41
N SER A 51 2.90 -1.42 8.69
CA SER A 51 1.76 -1.74 7.81
C SER A 51 1.88 -1.12 6.42
N PHE A 52 2.38 0.10 6.33
CA PHE A 52 2.64 0.76 5.04
C PHE A 52 3.80 0.13 4.28
N VAL A 53 4.81 -0.37 4.99
CA VAL A 53 5.92 -1.14 4.40
C VAL A 53 5.42 -2.46 3.82
N ASP A 54 4.65 -3.23 4.58
CA ASP A 54 4.09 -4.51 4.12
C ASP A 54 3.15 -4.32 2.94
N TYR A 55 2.26 -3.32 3.02
CA TYR A 55 1.39 -2.95 1.90
C TYR A 55 2.19 -2.62 0.65
N TYR A 56 3.19 -1.74 0.77
CA TYR A 56 4.05 -1.36 -0.35
C TYR A 56 4.71 -2.58 -1.00
N ILE A 57 5.30 -3.47 -0.20
CA ILE A 57 6.02 -4.65 -0.71
C ILE A 57 5.09 -5.55 -1.52
N VAL A 58 3.92 -5.86 -1.00
CA VAL A 58 2.98 -6.77 -1.69
C VAL A 58 2.45 -6.13 -2.97
N GLN A 59 2.04 -4.88 -2.91
CA GLN A 59 1.51 -4.16 -4.07
C GLN A 59 2.56 -3.94 -5.16
N GLU A 60 3.80 -3.65 -4.78
CA GLU A 60 4.89 -3.46 -5.75
C GLU A 60 5.36 -4.79 -6.35
N LEU A 61 5.45 -5.87 -5.55
CA LEU A 61 5.82 -7.21 -6.01
C LEU A 61 4.84 -7.72 -7.07
N THR A 62 3.55 -7.52 -6.83
CA THR A 62 2.49 -7.99 -7.73
C THR A 62 2.19 -7.00 -8.85
N LYS A 63 2.79 -5.81 -8.83
CA LYS A 63 2.47 -4.72 -9.77
C LYS A 63 0.97 -4.42 -9.83
N ASN A 64 0.33 -4.35 -8.66
CA ASN A 64 -1.10 -4.06 -8.61
C ASN A 64 -1.37 -2.64 -9.10
N VAL A 65 -2.09 -2.55 -10.21
CA VAL A 65 -2.36 -1.29 -10.90
C VAL A 65 -3.14 -0.29 -10.03
N ASP A 66 -4.06 -0.77 -9.24
CA ASP A 66 -4.89 0.05 -8.38
C ASP A 66 -4.29 0.25 -6.97
N GLY A 67 -3.26 -0.52 -6.64
CA GLY A 67 -2.61 -0.53 -5.31
C GLY A 67 -1.86 0.75 -4.93
N ASN A 68 -1.76 1.73 -5.84
CA ASN A 68 -1.12 3.02 -5.58
C ASN A 68 -2.10 4.09 -5.05
N LEU A 69 -3.06 3.71 -4.23
CA LEU A 69 -4.08 4.59 -3.65
C LEU A 69 -5.03 5.21 -4.70
N ARG A 70 -5.23 4.54 -5.82
CA ARG A 70 -6.21 4.96 -6.84
C ARG A 70 -7.58 4.36 -6.58
N LYS A 71 -7.61 3.03 -6.37
CA LYS A 71 -8.79 2.23 -6.07
C LYS A 71 -8.40 1.09 -5.15
N SER A 72 -9.36 0.35 -4.64
CA SER A 72 -9.16 -0.91 -3.92
C SER A 72 -8.09 -0.86 -2.81
N SER A 73 -7.81 0.35 -2.29
CA SER A 73 -6.86 0.59 -1.21
C SER A 73 -7.61 1.00 0.04
N PHE A 74 -7.43 0.28 1.12
CA PHE A 74 -8.14 0.50 2.37
C PHE A 74 -7.19 0.93 3.47
N ILE A 75 -7.64 1.90 4.27
CA ILE A 75 -6.97 2.38 5.47
C ILE A 75 -7.92 2.21 6.62
N THR A 76 -7.48 1.54 7.65
CA THR A 76 -8.21 1.45 8.91
C THR A 76 -7.70 2.44 9.92
N LYS A 77 -8.63 2.96 10.74
CA LYS A 77 -8.32 3.87 11.83
C LYS A 77 -9.20 3.54 13.03
N GLU A 78 -8.68 2.74 13.91
CA GLU A 78 -9.31 2.50 15.20
C GLU A 78 -9.10 3.69 16.15
N ARG A 79 -10.04 3.87 17.07
CA ARG A 79 -9.91 4.90 18.10
C ARG A 79 -8.65 4.67 18.94
N GLY A 80 -7.83 5.70 19.09
CA GLY A 80 -6.58 5.64 19.86
C GLY A 80 -5.40 4.97 19.17
N LYS A 81 -5.59 4.33 18.01
CA LYS A 81 -4.50 3.74 17.24
C LYS A 81 -4.04 4.64 16.08
N LYS A 82 -2.94 4.29 15.46
CA LYS A 82 -2.46 4.88 14.21
C LYS A 82 -3.30 4.39 13.02
N MET A 83 -3.17 5.03 11.86
CA MET A 83 -3.73 4.54 10.59
C MET A 83 -2.93 3.33 10.12
N GLU A 84 -3.59 2.31 9.61
CA GLU A 84 -3.01 1.05 9.17
C GLU A 84 -3.47 0.67 7.76
N MET A 85 -2.59 -0.01 6.99
CA MET A 85 -2.84 -0.50 5.64
C MET A 85 -2.64 -2.01 5.56
N TYR A 86 -3.45 -2.80 6.26
CA TYR A 86 -3.33 -4.27 6.25
C TYR A 86 -4.32 -4.97 5.32
N HIS A 87 -5.27 -4.24 4.72
CA HIS A 87 -6.27 -4.84 3.84
C HIS A 87 -5.73 -4.96 2.41
N LEU A 88 -5.43 -6.18 2.03
CA LEU A 88 -5.09 -6.55 0.66
C LEU A 88 -6.37 -6.99 -0.04
N TRP A 89 -6.73 -6.29 -1.11
CA TRP A 89 -8.00 -6.48 -1.79
C TRP A 89 -7.83 -6.26 -3.29
N ASP A 90 -8.57 -7.06 -4.09
CA ASP A 90 -8.77 -6.85 -5.52
C ASP A 90 -7.47 -6.91 -6.33
N PHE A 91 -6.89 -8.11 -6.39
CA PHE A 91 -5.62 -8.38 -7.07
C PHE A 91 -5.79 -8.91 -8.50
N ASP A 92 -6.96 -8.71 -9.11
CA ASP A 92 -7.26 -9.16 -10.48
C ASP A 92 -6.40 -8.45 -11.54
N LEU A 93 -6.02 -7.19 -11.28
CA LEU A 93 -5.17 -6.36 -12.15
C LEU A 93 -3.69 -6.41 -11.71
N THR A 94 -3.17 -7.59 -11.42
CA THR A 94 -1.79 -7.81 -10.98
C THR A 94 -1.02 -8.70 -11.95
N LEU A 95 0.30 -8.82 -11.74
CA LEU A 95 1.19 -9.76 -12.43
C LEU A 95 1.08 -9.68 -13.97
N GLY A 96 0.88 -8.48 -14.49
CA GLY A 96 0.73 -8.22 -15.94
C GLY A 96 -0.69 -8.45 -16.49
N ASN A 97 -1.66 -8.85 -15.67
CA ASN A 97 -3.05 -9.01 -16.10
C ASN A 97 -3.79 -7.66 -16.20
N CYS A 98 -3.21 -6.72 -16.95
CA CYS A 98 -3.75 -5.39 -17.14
C CYS A 98 -3.62 -4.94 -18.60
N GLY A 99 -4.61 -5.28 -19.43
CA GLY A 99 -4.59 -5.04 -20.88
C GLY A 99 -4.73 -3.58 -21.32
N TYR A 100 -4.88 -2.62 -20.40
CA TYR A 100 -5.08 -1.22 -20.74
C TYR A 100 -3.94 -0.29 -20.29
N PHE A 101 -2.84 -0.84 -19.83
CA PHE A 101 -1.61 -0.06 -19.62
C PHE A 101 -0.88 0.12 -20.94
N TRP A 102 -1.11 1.28 -21.55
CA TRP A 102 -0.62 1.62 -22.90
C TRP A 102 0.79 2.19 -22.95
N ASP A 103 1.38 2.56 -21.83
CA ASP A 103 2.69 3.20 -21.74
C ASP A 103 3.83 2.25 -21.36
N GLY A 104 3.59 0.96 -21.34
CA GLY A 104 4.62 -0.04 -21.02
C GLY A 104 5.05 -0.09 -19.55
N VAL A 105 4.50 0.79 -18.70
CA VAL A 105 4.93 0.92 -17.29
C VAL A 105 4.30 -0.13 -16.39
N GLY A 106 3.16 -0.69 -16.78
CA GLY A 106 2.39 -1.61 -15.92
C GLY A 106 2.41 -3.07 -16.32
N ASN A 107 2.87 -3.41 -17.54
CA ASN A 107 2.74 -4.77 -18.07
C ASN A 107 3.98 -5.64 -17.89
N GLY A 108 5.08 -5.10 -17.38
CA GLY A 108 6.33 -5.82 -17.20
C GLY A 108 6.83 -5.78 -15.77
N PRO A 109 7.80 -6.64 -15.43
CA PRO A 109 8.40 -6.68 -14.09
C PRO A 109 9.33 -5.49 -13.81
N GLU A 110 9.66 -4.71 -14.84
CA GLU A 110 10.62 -3.62 -14.75
C GLU A 110 10.02 -2.40 -14.07
N ASN A 111 10.92 -1.62 -13.48
CA ASN A 111 10.61 -0.36 -12.80
C ASN A 111 9.67 -0.49 -11.58
N PHE A 112 9.45 0.64 -10.93
CA PHE A 112 8.54 0.75 -9.78
C PHE A 112 7.20 1.32 -10.25
N TRP A 113 6.12 0.89 -9.60
CA TRP A 113 4.78 1.41 -9.84
C TRP A 113 4.23 2.16 -8.62
N ILE A 114 4.16 1.47 -7.48
CA ILE A 114 3.60 2.02 -6.24
C ILE A 114 4.47 3.16 -5.71
N LYS A 115 5.79 2.99 -5.77
CA LYS A 115 6.77 3.98 -5.30
C LYS A 115 6.62 5.34 -5.97
N LEU A 116 6.04 5.42 -7.17
CA LEU A 116 6.06 6.63 -8.00
C LEU A 116 4.86 7.55 -7.78
N ASP A 117 3.86 7.16 -7.00
CA ASP A 117 2.62 7.93 -6.88
C ASP A 117 2.19 8.15 -5.42
N LYS A 118 1.39 9.19 -5.21
CA LYS A 118 0.72 9.59 -3.97
C LYS A 118 1.69 9.80 -2.81
N TRP A 119 1.56 9.05 -1.72
CA TRP A 119 2.37 9.20 -0.51
C TRP A 119 3.73 8.51 -0.60
N PHE A 120 3.84 7.46 -1.41
CA PHE A 120 5.04 6.62 -1.44
C PHE A 120 6.31 7.36 -1.86
N PRO A 121 6.32 8.25 -2.88
CA PRO A 121 7.53 9.04 -3.19
C PRO A 121 8.03 9.84 -1.99
N HIS A 122 7.11 10.32 -1.16
CA HIS A 122 7.45 11.11 0.03
C HIS A 122 7.94 10.23 1.19
N LEU A 123 7.33 9.07 1.40
CA LEU A 123 7.79 8.06 2.38
C LEU A 123 9.21 7.59 2.05
N PHE A 124 9.51 7.37 0.76
CA PHE A 124 10.84 6.99 0.30
C PHE A 124 11.91 8.10 0.42
N ASN A 125 11.54 9.33 0.76
CA ASN A 125 12.49 10.37 1.16
C ASN A 125 13.01 10.18 2.60
N ASP A 126 12.33 9.36 3.42
CA ASP A 126 12.80 9.01 4.77
C ASP A 126 13.76 7.83 4.71
N PRO A 127 15.05 7.99 5.09
CA PRO A 127 15.99 6.89 5.13
C PRO A 127 15.59 5.76 6.10
N ALA A 128 14.81 6.07 7.15
CA ALA A 128 14.31 5.05 8.07
C ALA A 128 13.22 4.19 7.41
N PHE A 129 12.32 4.79 6.65
CA PHE A 129 11.35 4.05 5.86
C PHE A 129 12.03 3.14 4.83
N VAL A 130 13.00 3.66 4.09
CA VAL A 130 13.78 2.88 3.11
C VAL A 130 14.44 1.67 3.76
N ARG A 131 15.08 1.85 4.92
CA ARG A 131 15.70 0.74 5.67
C ARG A 131 14.66 -0.30 6.10
N LYS A 132 13.48 0.13 6.56
CA LYS A 132 12.40 -0.79 6.93
C LYS A 132 11.96 -1.62 5.72
N VAL A 133 11.76 -1.00 4.56
CA VAL A 133 11.42 -1.71 3.31
C VAL A 133 12.51 -2.71 2.93
N GLN A 134 13.79 -2.33 2.97
CA GLN A 134 14.91 -3.21 2.64
C GLN A 134 14.99 -4.41 3.59
N ASN A 135 14.89 -4.16 4.91
CA ASN A 135 14.95 -5.23 5.91
C ASN A 135 13.79 -6.20 5.74
N ARG A 136 12.57 -5.67 5.58
CA ARG A 136 11.37 -6.49 5.41
C ARG A 136 11.38 -7.28 4.11
N TRP A 137 11.85 -6.68 3.03
CA TRP A 137 12.07 -7.38 1.76
C TRP A 137 13.01 -8.58 1.93
N ASN A 138 14.18 -8.36 2.57
CA ASN A 138 15.14 -9.44 2.80
C ASN A 138 14.58 -10.56 3.69
N GLU A 139 13.76 -10.21 4.67
CA GLU A 139 13.07 -11.19 5.53
C GLU A 139 12.08 -12.05 4.73
N LEU A 140 11.34 -11.43 3.78
CA LEU A 140 10.31 -12.11 2.99
C LEU A 140 10.86 -12.85 1.76
N MET A 141 12.08 -12.55 1.31
CA MET A 141 12.67 -13.15 0.12
C MET A 141 12.62 -14.69 0.09
N PRO A 142 12.87 -15.42 1.20
CA PRO A 142 12.76 -16.88 1.19
C PRO A 142 11.35 -17.38 0.86
N GLU A 143 10.31 -16.67 1.33
CA GLU A 143 8.92 -17.02 1.04
C GLU A 143 8.54 -16.62 -0.40
N PHE A 144 8.98 -15.46 -0.87
CA PHE A 144 8.74 -15.06 -2.25
C PHE A 144 9.37 -16.02 -3.26
N SER A 145 10.54 -16.58 -2.94
CA SER A 145 11.21 -17.56 -3.79
C SER A 145 10.44 -18.86 -3.96
N ARG A 146 9.46 -19.14 -3.09
CA ARG A 146 8.59 -20.34 -3.15
C ARG A 146 7.32 -20.12 -3.98
N ILE A 147 7.02 -18.89 -4.37
CA ILE A 147 5.80 -18.56 -5.15
C ILE A 147 5.71 -19.35 -6.45
N PRO A 148 6.78 -19.52 -7.25
CA PRO A 148 6.70 -20.35 -8.47
C PRO A 148 6.29 -21.78 -8.20
N ASP A 149 6.89 -22.43 -7.19
CA ASP A 149 6.55 -23.81 -6.82
C ASP A 149 5.09 -23.91 -6.37
N PHE A 150 4.61 -22.95 -5.57
CA PHE A 150 3.21 -22.88 -5.17
C PHE A 150 2.27 -22.72 -6.37
N ILE A 151 2.64 -21.89 -7.36
CA ILE A 151 1.84 -21.73 -8.58
C ILE A 151 1.74 -23.05 -9.34
N ASP A 152 2.86 -23.77 -9.50
CA ASP A 152 2.88 -25.05 -10.19
C ASP A 152 2.03 -26.11 -9.46
N GLU A 153 2.10 -26.17 -8.14
CA GLU A 153 1.24 -27.04 -7.33
C GLU A 153 -0.25 -26.71 -7.51
N GLN A 154 -0.62 -25.43 -7.49
CA GLN A 154 -2.00 -25.02 -7.68
C GLN A 154 -2.49 -25.28 -9.11
N ALA A 155 -1.66 -25.08 -10.13
CA ALA A 155 -1.99 -25.39 -11.51
C ALA A 155 -2.32 -26.89 -11.68
N LEU A 156 -1.49 -27.78 -11.11
CA LEU A 156 -1.74 -29.23 -11.12
C LEU A 156 -3.02 -29.63 -10.36
N TYR A 157 -3.36 -28.90 -9.30
CA TYR A 157 -4.60 -29.16 -8.57
C TYR A 157 -5.83 -28.74 -9.37
N LEU A 158 -5.78 -27.58 -10.02
CA LEU A 158 -6.88 -27.01 -10.80
C LEU A 158 -7.11 -27.77 -12.11
N ASP A 159 -6.05 -28.28 -12.75
CA ASP A 159 -6.14 -29.09 -13.97
C ASP A 159 -7.03 -30.33 -13.80
N LYS A 160 -7.07 -30.89 -12.59
CA LYS A 160 -7.96 -32.03 -12.26
C LYS A 160 -9.44 -31.64 -12.12
N ALA A 161 -9.73 -30.35 -12.03
CA ALA A 161 -11.08 -29.84 -11.85
C ALA A 161 -11.73 -29.38 -13.16
N GLN A 162 -10.95 -29.34 -14.27
CA GLN A 162 -11.42 -29.06 -15.62
C GLN A 162 -11.75 -30.35 -16.37
#